data_c745e24b1dc3e962d54f98db515f3c8d
#
_entry.id   c745e24b1dc3e962d54f98db515f3c8d
#
_cell.length_a   1.000
_cell.length_b   1.000
_cell.length_c   1.000
_cell.angle_alpha   90.00
_cell.angle_beta   90.00
_cell.angle_gamma   90.00
#
_symmetry.space_group_name_H-M   'P 1'
#
loop_
_entity.id
_entity.type
_entity.pdbx_description
1 polymer ?
#
loop_
_entity_poly.entity_id
_entity_poly.type
_entity_poly.pdbx_seq_one_letter_code
_entity_poly.pdbx_strand_id
1 'polypeptide(L)'
;MIIDCHTHINNYHDEEVESMTQAIEDLQREMRRNRVDVAVVLTSYKVKPGRPSTRSAIEATRHLDNIHIVAGISYLNFNGEMLAELREFLQEGSVRGLKLYPGYEPFYPADAKLDPVYTLAAEFGVPVMIHTGDTYTPRGKVKYSHPLNVDEVAVDHPDVNFIICHIGNPWIRDCMEVVYKNANVYTDISGLVLGNFSDRFESYMRKQLQEMLVYGVNPENVLFGTDWPISSMESYLQFMEQLPVPAKEKKKIMYENAAKLFKVPVNNSGNSGSLLSWLR
;
A
#
# COMPACT_ATOMS: atom_id res chain seq x y z
N MET A 1 7.08 -13.99 -9.39
CA MET A 1 7.38 -12.75 -8.65
C MET A 1 6.13 -12.31 -7.90
N ILE A 2 6.28 -11.88 -6.67
CA ILE A 2 5.22 -11.32 -5.82
C ILE A 2 5.78 -10.05 -5.19
N ILE A 3 5.07 -8.94 -5.31
CA ILE A 3 5.37 -7.67 -4.64
C ILE A 3 4.23 -7.37 -3.66
N ASP A 4 4.53 -7.36 -2.38
CA ASP A 4 3.61 -6.86 -1.37
C ASP A 4 3.76 -5.34 -1.27
N CYS A 5 2.80 -4.60 -1.83
CA CYS A 5 2.90 -3.15 -1.95
C CYS A 5 2.51 -2.39 -0.66
N HIS A 6 2.11 -3.10 0.40
CA HIS A 6 1.62 -2.48 1.61
C HIS A 6 2.02 -3.31 2.84
N THR A 7 3.15 -2.97 3.41
CA THR A 7 3.67 -3.58 4.65
C THR A 7 4.14 -2.51 5.62
N HIS A 8 4.33 -2.88 6.87
CA HIS A 8 4.82 -2.00 7.92
C HIS A 8 5.90 -2.68 8.77
N ILE A 9 6.79 -1.89 9.33
CA ILE A 9 7.74 -2.28 10.39
C ILE A 9 7.38 -1.59 11.72
N ASN A 10 6.11 -1.23 11.88
CA ASN A 10 5.58 -0.63 13.09
C ASN A 10 5.23 -1.71 14.11
N ASN A 11 5.51 -1.44 15.38
CA ASN A 11 4.95 -2.23 16.46
C ASN A 11 3.48 -1.80 16.70
N TYR A 12 2.57 -2.75 16.61
CA TYR A 12 1.12 -2.56 16.86
C TYR A 12 0.69 -3.17 18.19
N HIS A 13 1.55 -3.93 18.86
CA HIS A 13 1.30 -4.53 20.18
C HIS A 13 2.01 -3.70 21.23
N ASP A 14 1.26 -3.23 22.24
CA ASP A 14 1.78 -2.29 23.25
C ASP A 14 2.64 -2.96 24.35
N GLU A 15 2.73 -4.28 24.40
CA GLU A 15 3.33 -5.01 25.53
C GLU A 15 4.86 -5.03 25.50
N GLU A 16 5.48 -5.05 24.31
CA GLU A 16 6.95 -4.91 24.17
C GLU A 16 7.25 -4.18 22.86
N VAL A 17 8.06 -3.11 22.94
CA VAL A 17 8.52 -2.40 21.75
C VAL A 17 9.64 -3.21 21.11
N GLU A 18 9.34 -3.93 20.06
CA GLU A 18 10.36 -4.57 19.24
C GLU A 18 11.33 -3.53 18.66
N SER A 19 12.60 -3.89 18.58
CA SER A 19 13.55 -3.06 17.88
C SER A 19 13.21 -3.03 16.39
N MET A 20 13.53 -1.93 15.70
CA MET A 20 13.37 -1.82 14.25
C MET A 20 14.12 -2.94 13.50
N THR A 21 15.29 -3.34 14.00
CA THR A 21 16.06 -4.46 13.44
C THR A 21 15.25 -5.76 13.50
N GLN A 22 14.63 -6.06 14.64
CA GLN A 22 13.79 -7.24 14.80
C GLN A 22 12.58 -7.21 13.86
N ALA A 23 11.91 -6.06 13.76
CA ALA A 23 10.77 -5.92 12.85
C ALA A 23 11.15 -6.15 11.37
N ILE A 24 12.33 -5.69 10.96
CA ILE A 24 12.85 -5.94 9.59
C ILE A 24 13.21 -7.42 9.41
N GLU A 25 13.87 -8.06 10.38
CA GLU A 25 14.19 -9.49 10.33
C GLU A 25 12.93 -10.35 10.25
N ASP A 26 11.89 -9.97 10.97
CA ASP A 26 10.59 -10.64 10.97
C ASP A 26 9.89 -10.47 9.63
N LEU A 27 9.87 -9.27 9.06
CA LEU A 27 9.36 -9.04 7.71
C LEU A 27 10.10 -9.91 6.68
N GLN A 28 11.43 -9.91 6.71
CA GLN A 28 12.22 -10.74 5.80
C GLN A 28 11.97 -12.24 6.00
N ARG A 29 11.77 -12.69 7.24
CA ARG A 29 11.44 -14.09 7.54
C ARG A 29 10.10 -14.47 6.94
N GLU A 30 9.06 -13.63 7.11
CA GLU A 30 7.74 -13.86 6.54
C GLU A 30 7.74 -13.77 5.00
N MET A 31 8.48 -12.84 4.42
CA MET A 31 8.68 -12.78 2.98
C MET A 31 9.27 -14.09 2.43
N ARG A 32 10.36 -14.59 3.06
CA ARG A 32 10.98 -15.87 2.64
C ARG A 32 10.04 -17.05 2.79
N ARG A 33 9.31 -17.13 3.92
CA ARG A 33 8.34 -18.21 4.19
C ARG A 33 7.25 -18.25 3.13
N ASN A 34 6.76 -17.09 2.73
CA ASN A 34 5.65 -16.92 1.81
C ASN A 34 6.10 -16.66 0.37
N ARG A 35 7.41 -16.66 0.08
CA ARG A 35 7.97 -16.41 -1.25
C ARG A 35 7.54 -15.07 -1.83
N VAL A 36 7.40 -14.07 -0.99
CA VAL A 36 7.24 -12.68 -1.40
C VAL A 36 8.61 -12.15 -1.77
N ASP A 37 8.76 -11.72 -3.02
CA ASP A 37 10.06 -11.30 -3.56
C ASP A 37 10.44 -9.90 -3.11
N VAL A 38 9.46 -8.99 -3.04
CA VAL A 38 9.66 -7.58 -2.69
C VAL A 38 8.58 -7.11 -1.75
N ALA A 39 8.95 -6.31 -0.76
CA ALA A 39 8.03 -5.60 0.12
C ALA A 39 8.19 -4.08 -0.01
N VAL A 40 7.07 -3.38 -0.06
CA VAL A 40 7.00 -1.92 0.06
C VAL A 40 6.58 -1.58 1.48
N VAL A 41 7.49 -0.96 2.23
CA VAL A 41 7.29 -0.60 3.64
C VAL A 41 6.81 0.84 3.75
N LEU A 42 5.62 1.02 4.31
CA LEU A 42 5.04 2.33 4.57
C LEU A 42 5.41 2.78 5.99
N THR A 43 6.08 3.92 6.09
CA THR A 43 6.42 4.49 7.40
C THR A 43 5.23 5.22 8.02
N SER A 44 5.28 5.41 9.34
CA SER A 44 4.19 6.03 10.07
C SER A 44 4.17 7.55 9.92
N TYR A 45 2.95 8.13 9.91
CA TYR A 45 2.73 9.57 10.07
C TYR A 45 3.13 10.08 11.47
N LYS A 46 3.30 9.19 12.43
CA LYS A 46 3.60 9.52 13.82
C LYS A 46 4.79 8.72 14.30
N VAL A 47 5.91 9.40 14.47
CA VAL A 47 7.13 8.82 15.04
C VAL A 47 7.00 8.67 16.55
N LYS A 48 7.23 7.49 17.07
CA LYS A 48 7.26 7.16 18.50
C LYS A 48 8.04 5.85 18.69
N PRO A 49 8.37 5.42 19.92
CA PRO A 49 8.89 4.06 20.14
C PRO A 49 8.06 3.00 19.43
N GLY A 50 8.70 2.11 18.68
CA GLY A 50 8.05 1.10 17.84
C GLY A 50 7.45 1.61 16.52
N ARG A 51 7.59 2.90 16.21
CA ARG A 51 7.19 3.49 14.92
C ARG A 51 8.31 4.40 14.39
N PRO A 52 9.26 3.84 13.63
CA PRO A 52 10.45 4.56 13.18
C PRO A 52 10.10 5.71 12.23
N SER A 53 11.00 6.70 12.16
CA SER A 53 10.93 7.74 11.15
C SER A 53 11.28 7.18 9.76
N THR A 54 10.90 7.89 8.71
CA THR A 54 11.27 7.53 7.34
C THR A 54 12.80 7.44 7.19
N ARG A 55 13.55 8.39 7.72
CA ARG A 55 15.03 8.40 7.70
C ARG A 55 15.60 7.14 8.37
N SER A 56 15.14 6.82 9.57
CA SER A 56 15.60 5.60 10.27
C SER A 56 15.28 4.32 9.51
N ALA A 57 14.09 4.24 8.87
CA ALA A 57 13.71 3.10 8.06
C ALA A 57 14.62 2.97 6.80
N ILE A 58 14.92 4.07 6.12
CA ILE A 58 15.85 4.11 4.99
C ILE A 58 17.24 3.61 5.42
N GLU A 59 17.79 4.15 6.51
CA GLU A 59 19.11 3.76 7.01
C GLU A 59 19.20 2.27 7.34
N ALA A 60 18.15 1.74 7.96
CA ALA A 60 18.10 0.34 8.37
C ALA A 60 17.92 -0.64 7.20
N THR A 61 17.29 -0.20 6.11
CA THR A 61 16.95 -1.08 4.97
C THR A 61 17.82 -0.83 3.72
N ARG A 62 18.68 0.18 3.70
CA ARG A 62 19.47 0.58 2.51
C ARG A 62 20.34 -0.52 1.89
N HIS A 63 20.65 -1.57 2.66
CA HIS A 63 21.44 -2.72 2.24
C HIS A 63 20.58 -3.87 1.69
N LEU A 64 19.26 -3.69 1.64
CA LEU A 64 18.28 -4.70 1.25
C LEU A 64 17.64 -4.28 -0.08
N ASP A 65 17.99 -4.98 -1.15
CA ASP A 65 17.52 -4.66 -2.51
C ASP A 65 16.02 -4.97 -2.72
N ASN A 66 15.43 -5.72 -1.82
CA ASN A 66 14.05 -6.20 -1.92
C ASN A 66 13.09 -5.53 -0.93
N ILE A 67 13.53 -4.46 -0.26
CA ILE A 67 12.68 -3.61 0.58
C ILE A 67 12.73 -2.19 0.07
N HIS A 68 11.57 -1.63 -0.24
CA HIS A 68 11.43 -0.24 -0.70
C HIS A 68 10.59 0.55 0.26
N ILE A 69 10.89 1.84 0.43
CA ILE A 69 10.24 2.70 1.41
C ILE A 69 9.23 3.62 0.72
N VAL A 70 8.05 3.74 1.34
CA VAL A 70 7.05 4.79 1.09
C VAL A 70 7.01 5.68 2.33
N ALA A 71 7.21 6.99 2.14
CA ALA A 71 7.29 7.94 3.23
C ALA A 71 5.90 8.32 3.78
N GLY A 72 5.65 8.02 5.05
CA GLY A 72 4.46 8.46 5.77
C GLY A 72 4.55 9.93 6.14
N ILE A 73 3.50 10.69 5.86
CA ILE A 73 3.43 12.14 6.06
C ILE A 73 2.40 12.45 7.15
N SER A 74 2.81 13.21 8.17
CA SER A 74 1.89 13.79 9.13
C SER A 74 1.31 15.10 8.59
N TYR A 75 0.01 15.12 8.35
CA TYR A 75 -0.68 16.36 7.95
C TYR A 75 -0.58 17.45 9.02
N LEU A 76 -0.74 17.07 10.29
CA LEU A 76 -0.72 18.03 11.40
C LEU A 76 0.65 18.69 11.56
N ASN A 77 1.73 17.95 11.35
CA ASN A 77 3.12 18.43 11.49
C ASN A 77 3.75 18.83 10.15
N PHE A 78 3.01 18.74 9.03
CA PHE A 78 3.54 19.07 7.71
C PHE A 78 3.97 20.54 7.62
N ASN A 79 5.22 20.74 7.22
CA ASN A 79 5.87 22.03 7.08
C ASN A 79 6.94 22.00 5.97
N GLY A 80 7.60 23.14 5.75
CA GLY A 80 8.63 23.25 4.71
C GLY A 80 9.87 22.39 4.93
N GLU A 81 10.23 22.10 6.17
CA GLU A 81 11.37 21.23 6.50
C GLU A 81 11.06 19.78 6.11
N MET A 82 9.87 19.28 6.44
CA MET A 82 9.43 17.94 6.02
C MET A 82 9.37 17.84 4.50
N LEU A 83 8.88 18.88 3.80
CA LEU A 83 8.84 18.88 2.33
C LEU A 83 10.26 18.83 1.73
N ALA A 84 11.23 19.55 2.30
CA ALA A 84 12.62 19.52 1.88
C ALA A 84 13.26 18.14 2.12
N GLU A 85 12.99 17.51 3.27
CA GLU A 85 13.45 16.16 3.58
C GLU A 85 12.86 15.11 2.61
N LEU A 86 11.56 15.20 2.31
CA LEU A 86 10.92 14.32 1.32
C LEU A 86 11.56 14.48 -0.07
N ARG A 87 11.88 15.70 -0.48
CA ARG A 87 12.58 15.98 -1.73
C ARG A 87 13.95 15.33 -1.77
N GLU A 88 14.73 15.43 -0.69
CA GLU A 88 16.03 14.78 -0.54
C GLU A 88 15.90 13.26 -0.77
N PHE A 89 15.00 12.59 -0.05
CA PHE A 89 14.78 11.15 -0.15
C PHE A 89 14.35 10.70 -1.57
N LEU A 90 13.53 11.50 -2.23
CA LEU A 90 13.09 11.20 -3.60
C LEU A 90 14.21 11.40 -4.63
N GLN A 91 15.06 12.45 -4.45
CA GLN A 91 16.24 12.69 -5.29
C GLN A 91 17.27 11.57 -5.18
N GLU A 92 17.48 11.04 -3.98
CA GLU A 92 18.35 9.90 -3.73
C GLU A 92 17.77 8.56 -4.21
N GLY A 93 16.46 8.52 -4.52
CA GLY A 93 15.74 7.29 -4.82
C GLY A 93 15.52 6.37 -3.62
N SER A 94 15.75 6.89 -2.40
CA SER A 94 15.58 6.16 -1.14
C SER A 94 14.11 5.92 -0.80
N VAL A 95 13.19 6.74 -1.36
CA VAL A 95 11.75 6.64 -1.22
C VAL A 95 11.11 6.44 -2.60
N ARG A 96 10.12 5.54 -2.68
CA ARG A 96 9.43 5.15 -3.91
C ARG A 96 7.97 5.58 -3.97
N GLY A 97 7.49 6.29 -2.97
CA GLY A 97 6.11 6.78 -2.88
C GLY A 97 5.88 7.56 -1.60
N LEU A 98 4.72 8.19 -1.52
CA LEU A 98 4.30 8.98 -0.37
C LEU A 98 3.01 8.38 0.21
N LYS A 99 2.81 8.47 1.54
CA LYS A 99 1.61 7.94 2.21
C LYS A 99 0.95 8.99 3.07
N LEU A 100 -0.35 9.18 2.88
CA LEU A 100 -1.23 10.01 3.69
C LEU A 100 -2.17 9.16 4.53
N TYR A 101 -2.53 9.66 5.72
CA TYR A 101 -3.33 8.93 6.70
C TYR A 101 -4.60 9.72 7.10
N PRO A 102 -5.46 10.14 6.14
CA PRO A 102 -6.74 10.76 6.49
C PRO A 102 -7.59 9.78 7.31
N GLY A 103 -8.35 10.30 8.26
CA GLY A 103 -9.08 9.47 9.21
C GLY A 103 -8.31 9.23 10.51
N TYR A 104 -7.05 8.86 10.44
CA TYR A 104 -6.14 8.87 11.59
C TYR A 104 -5.77 10.29 12.01
N GLU A 105 -5.52 11.16 11.04
CA GLU A 105 -5.45 12.61 11.22
C GLU A 105 -6.68 13.25 10.54
N PRO A 106 -7.24 14.35 11.10
CA PRO A 106 -8.51 14.93 10.65
C PRO A 106 -8.30 15.91 9.49
N PHE A 107 -8.10 15.41 8.28
CA PHE A 107 -7.96 16.22 7.06
C PHE A 107 -8.57 15.51 5.85
N TYR A 108 -8.94 16.27 4.84
CA TYR A 108 -9.34 15.76 3.55
C TYR A 108 -8.14 15.71 2.59
N PRO A 109 -8.02 14.69 1.72
CA PRO A 109 -6.94 14.63 0.72
C PRO A 109 -6.82 15.88 -0.15
N ALA A 110 -7.95 16.52 -0.51
CA ALA A 110 -7.99 17.74 -1.31
C ALA A 110 -7.69 19.04 -0.52
N ASP A 111 -7.19 18.95 0.72
CA ASP A 111 -6.78 20.14 1.46
C ASP A 111 -5.55 20.78 0.80
N ALA A 112 -5.65 22.07 0.44
CA ALA A 112 -4.60 22.82 -0.27
C ALA A 112 -3.23 22.83 0.43
N LYS A 113 -3.19 22.53 1.74
CA LYS A 113 -1.93 22.33 2.47
C LYS A 113 -1.10 21.19 1.87
N LEU A 114 -1.72 20.24 1.18
CA LEU A 114 -1.08 19.07 0.58
C LEU A 114 -0.65 19.28 -0.89
N ASP A 115 -1.02 20.37 -1.55
CA ASP A 115 -0.61 20.65 -2.94
C ASP A 115 0.90 20.54 -3.16
N PRO A 116 1.78 21.00 -2.23
CA PRO A 116 3.22 20.78 -2.37
C PRO A 116 3.63 19.31 -2.36
N VAL A 117 2.89 18.43 -1.67
CA VAL A 117 3.14 16.98 -1.65
C VAL A 117 2.79 16.38 -3.03
N TYR A 118 1.66 16.76 -3.61
CA TYR A 118 1.24 16.29 -4.92
C TYR A 118 2.14 16.82 -6.03
N THR A 119 2.54 18.08 -5.96
CA THR A 119 3.54 18.65 -6.87
C THR A 119 4.85 17.86 -6.83
N LEU A 120 5.31 17.52 -5.63
CA LEU A 120 6.51 16.72 -5.44
C LEU A 120 6.35 15.31 -6.00
N ALA A 121 5.21 14.67 -5.77
CA ALA A 121 4.92 13.34 -6.31
C ALA A 121 4.90 13.32 -7.85
N ALA A 122 4.31 14.34 -8.49
CA ALA A 122 4.32 14.51 -9.93
C ALA A 122 5.74 14.73 -10.48
N GLU A 123 6.52 15.61 -9.86
CA GLU A 123 7.91 15.91 -10.26
C GLU A 123 8.78 14.67 -10.29
N PHE A 124 8.66 13.79 -9.28
CA PHE A 124 9.44 12.55 -9.21
C PHE A 124 8.73 11.34 -9.83
N GLY A 125 7.49 11.50 -10.28
CA GLY A 125 6.69 10.43 -10.87
C GLY A 125 6.54 9.23 -9.92
N VAL A 126 6.22 9.49 -8.63
CA VAL A 126 5.97 8.49 -7.60
C VAL A 126 4.51 8.50 -7.18
N PRO A 127 3.93 7.35 -6.75
CA PRO A 127 2.55 7.31 -6.33
C PRO A 127 2.34 7.94 -4.95
N VAL A 128 1.10 8.42 -4.72
CA VAL A 128 0.62 8.81 -3.40
C VAL A 128 -0.42 7.79 -2.92
N MET A 129 -0.09 7.07 -1.87
CA MET A 129 -0.99 6.12 -1.22
C MET A 129 -1.84 6.87 -0.18
N ILE A 130 -3.15 6.72 -0.24
CA ILE A 130 -4.09 7.38 0.66
C ILE A 130 -4.80 6.31 1.49
N HIS A 131 -4.66 6.39 2.82
CA HIS A 131 -5.45 5.54 3.71
C HIS A 131 -6.93 5.80 3.48
N THR A 132 -7.70 4.74 3.27
CA THR A 132 -9.16 4.81 3.14
C THR A 132 -9.81 3.69 3.94
N GLY A 133 -11.12 3.82 4.15
CA GLY A 133 -11.88 2.80 4.85
C GLY A 133 -11.85 2.94 6.36
N ASP A 134 -11.87 1.81 7.02
CA ASP A 134 -11.88 1.72 8.48
C ASP A 134 -10.57 2.18 9.12
N THR A 135 -10.61 2.58 10.37
CA THR A 135 -9.44 3.00 11.13
C THR A 135 -9.19 2.05 12.30
N TYR A 136 -7.96 1.61 12.48
CA TYR A 136 -7.53 0.71 13.57
C TYR A 136 -7.59 1.36 14.97
N THR A 137 -8.20 2.53 15.10
CA THR A 137 -8.33 3.26 16.36
C THR A 137 -9.73 3.84 16.52
N PRO A 138 -10.33 3.74 17.71
CA PRO A 138 -11.64 4.35 17.98
C PRO A 138 -11.61 5.89 17.96
N ARG A 139 -10.42 6.51 17.91
CA ARG A 139 -10.26 7.96 17.80
C ARG A 139 -10.25 8.46 16.36
N GLY A 140 -10.12 7.55 15.38
CA GLY A 140 -10.19 7.88 13.96
C GLY A 140 -11.55 8.43 13.55
N LYS A 141 -11.57 9.26 12.51
CA LYS A 141 -12.80 9.85 11.97
C LYS A 141 -12.97 9.43 10.52
N VAL A 142 -13.70 8.35 10.32
CA VAL A 142 -13.88 7.69 9.02
C VAL A 142 -14.40 8.59 7.88
N LYS A 143 -15.02 9.72 8.19
CA LYS A 143 -15.46 10.68 7.16
C LYS A 143 -14.30 11.20 6.31
N TYR A 144 -13.09 11.25 6.86
CA TYR A 144 -11.90 11.71 6.15
C TYR A 144 -11.24 10.60 5.32
N SER A 145 -11.47 9.32 5.68
CA SER A 145 -10.94 8.15 4.98
C SER A 145 -11.93 7.53 3.98
N HIS A 146 -13.01 8.25 3.63
CA HIS A 146 -13.94 7.79 2.63
C HIS A 146 -13.31 7.84 1.22
N PRO A 147 -13.40 6.78 0.38
CA PRO A 147 -12.74 6.74 -0.92
C PRO A 147 -13.15 7.85 -1.88
N LEU A 148 -14.38 8.37 -1.81
CA LEU A 148 -14.82 9.53 -2.61
C LEU A 148 -13.97 10.79 -2.37
N ASN A 149 -13.31 10.92 -1.22
CA ASN A 149 -12.40 12.04 -0.97
C ASN A 149 -11.14 11.99 -1.86
N VAL A 150 -10.87 10.85 -2.50
CA VAL A 150 -9.74 10.70 -3.44
C VAL A 150 -10.14 11.15 -4.84
N ASP A 151 -11.41 11.15 -5.18
CA ASP A 151 -11.89 11.57 -6.50
C ASP A 151 -11.51 13.04 -6.81
N GLU A 152 -11.76 13.93 -5.87
CA GLU A 152 -11.47 15.36 -6.01
C GLU A 152 -9.98 15.59 -6.28
N VAL A 153 -9.11 15.05 -5.42
CA VAL A 153 -7.65 15.25 -5.56
C VAL A 153 -7.09 14.58 -6.82
N ALA A 154 -7.69 13.47 -7.28
CA ALA A 154 -7.26 12.79 -8.49
C ALA A 154 -7.60 13.59 -9.77
N VAL A 155 -8.71 14.31 -9.75
CA VAL A 155 -9.11 15.22 -10.84
C VAL A 155 -8.21 16.46 -10.88
N ASP A 156 -7.90 17.03 -9.71
CA ASP A 156 -7.10 18.24 -9.61
C ASP A 156 -5.61 18.01 -9.88
N HIS A 157 -5.11 16.77 -9.69
CA HIS A 157 -3.72 16.38 -9.91
C HIS A 157 -3.60 15.20 -10.89
N PRO A 158 -3.91 15.38 -12.18
CA PRO A 158 -3.96 14.29 -13.18
C PRO A 158 -2.60 13.64 -13.46
N ASP A 159 -1.50 14.32 -13.15
CA ASP A 159 -0.13 13.83 -13.33
C ASP A 159 0.37 12.98 -12.14
N VAL A 160 -0.43 12.82 -11.09
CA VAL A 160 -0.12 12.01 -9.91
C VAL A 160 -0.90 10.70 -9.95
N ASN A 161 -0.23 9.58 -9.72
CA ASN A 161 -0.92 8.30 -9.49
C ASN A 161 -1.30 8.19 -8.01
N PHE A 162 -2.60 8.01 -7.74
CA PHE A 162 -3.13 7.80 -6.40
C PHE A 162 -3.45 6.32 -6.17
N ILE A 163 -3.17 5.82 -4.97
CA ILE A 163 -3.53 4.46 -4.56
C ILE A 163 -4.48 4.56 -3.38
N ILE A 164 -5.75 4.17 -3.60
CA ILE A 164 -6.73 3.97 -2.55
C ILE A 164 -6.35 2.71 -1.77
N CYS A 165 -5.98 2.84 -0.51
CA CYS A 165 -5.63 1.68 0.31
C CYS A 165 -6.88 0.90 0.74
N HIS A 166 -6.74 -0.43 0.88
CA HIS A 166 -7.75 -1.31 1.47
C HIS A 166 -9.07 -1.40 0.68
N ILE A 167 -9.02 -1.17 -0.66
CA ILE A 167 -10.23 -1.07 -1.53
C ILE A 167 -11.34 -0.19 -0.94
N GLY A 168 -10.98 0.76 -0.08
CA GLY A 168 -11.95 1.63 0.60
C GLY A 168 -12.89 0.93 1.58
N ASN A 169 -12.60 -0.30 2.01
CA ASN A 169 -13.49 -1.13 2.84
C ASN A 169 -13.92 -0.38 4.12
N PRO A 170 -15.25 -0.24 4.42
CA PRO A 170 -16.37 -0.97 3.82
C PRO A 170 -17.03 -0.31 2.59
N TRP A 171 -16.57 0.84 2.11
CA TRP A 171 -17.15 1.56 0.95
C TRP A 171 -16.55 1.11 -0.38
N ILE A 172 -16.56 -0.21 -0.62
CA ILE A 172 -15.93 -0.84 -1.78
C ILE A 172 -16.55 -0.34 -3.10
N ARG A 173 -17.87 -0.11 -3.14
CA ARG A 173 -18.56 0.38 -4.35
C ARG A 173 -18.18 1.81 -4.69
N ASP A 174 -17.99 2.66 -3.70
CA ASP A 174 -17.51 4.03 -3.92
C ASP A 174 -16.05 4.02 -4.41
N CYS A 175 -15.21 3.13 -3.86
CA CYS A 175 -13.87 2.89 -4.37
C CYS A 175 -13.88 2.42 -5.82
N MET A 176 -14.78 1.47 -6.18
CA MET A 176 -14.95 1.00 -7.55
C MET A 176 -15.18 2.16 -8.51
N GLU A 177 -16.11 3.06 -8.18
CA GLU A 177 -16.45 4.20 -9.04
C GLU A 177 -15.27 5.16 -9.20
N VAL A 178 -14.56 5.46 -8.11
CA VAL A 178 -13.39 6.36 -8.15
C VAL A 178 -12.27 5.78 -9.01
N VAL A 179 -11.98 4.48 -8.88
CA VAL A 179 -10.95 3.81 -9.69
C VAL A 179 -11.40 3.66 -11.16
N TYR A 180 -12.68 3.35 -11.40
CA TYR A 180 -13.22 3.23 -12.76
C TYR A 180 -13.18 4.55 -13.52
N LYS A 181 -13.55 5.64 -12.86
CA LYS A 181 -13.64 6.97 -13.47
C LYS A 181 -12.27 7.60 -13.76
N ASN A 182 -11.27 7.40 -12.86
CA ASN A 182 -10.01 8.13 -12.89
C ASN A 182 -8.85 7.23 -13.34
N ALA A 183 -8.27 7.50 -14.49
CA ALA A 183 -7.19 6.70 -15.06
C ALA A 183 -5.89 6.72 -14.23
N ASN A 184 -5.72 7.72 -13.36
CA ASN A 184 -4.60 7.88 -12.45
C ASN A 184 -4.87 7.33 -11.03
N VAL A 185 -6.01 6.63 -10.82
CA VAL A 185 -6.34 6.02 -9.53
C VAL A 185 -6.21 4.49 -9.59
N TYR A 186 -5.55 3.97 -8.59
CA TYR A 186 -5.32 2.55 -8.32
C TYR A 186 -5.90 2.21 -6.94
N THR A 187 -5.95 0.92 -6.62
CA THR A 187 -6.29 0.48 -5.27
C THR A 187 -5.49 -0.73 -4.87
N ASP A 188 -5.22 -0.90 -3.58
CA ASP A 188 -4.64 -2.11 -3.04
C ASP A 188 -5.67 -2.92 -2.23
N ILE A 189 -5.44 -4.22 -2.14
CA ILE A 189 -6.31 -5.15 -1.41
C ILE A 189 -5.84 -5.41 0.03
N SER A 190 -4.96 -4.59 0.58
CA SER A 190 -4.39 -4.75 1.91
C SER A 190 -5.41 -4.52 3.04
N GLY A 191 -5.10 -4.93 4.26
CA GLY A 191 -5.84 -4.52 5.47
C GLY A 191 -7.32 -4.93 5.54
N LEU A 192 -7.76 -5.92 4.74
CA LEU A 192 -9.17 -6.37 4.74
C LEU A 192 -9.53 -7.20 5.96
N VAL A 193 -8.55 -7.74 6.67
CA VAL A 193 -8.71 -8.61 7.83
C VAL A 193 -7.59 -8.37 8.83
N LEU A 194 -7.87 -8.59 10.11
CA LEU A 194 -6.86 -8.68 11.15
C LEU A 194 -6.46 -10.14 11.34
N GLY A 195 -5.17 -10.45 11.24
CA GLY A 195 -4.67 -11.83 11.26
C GLY A 195 -5.04 -12.59 10.00
N ASN A 196 -5.84 -13.64 10.11
CA ASN A 196 -6.20 -14.54 9.02
C ASN A 196 -7.65 -14.34 8.57
N PHE A 197 -7.91 -14.56 7.29
CA PHE A 197 -9.28 -14.68 6.80
C PHE A 197 -9.99 -15.87 7.45
N SER A 198 -11.25 -15.68 7.86
CA SER A 198 -12.15 -16.80 8.13
C SER A 198 -12.93 -17.17 6.87
N ASP A 199 -13.29 -18.43 6.69
CA ASP A 199 -13.95 -18.96 5.49
C ASP A 199 -15.13 -18.13 4.99
N ARG A 200 -15.97 -17.64 5.93
CA ARG A 200 -17.15 -16.83 5.59
C ARG A 200 -16.75 -15.45 5.11
N PHE A 201 -15.80 -14.82 5.79
CA PHE A 201 -15.36 -13.47 5.47
C PHE A 201 -14.51 -13.46 4.20
N GLU A 202 -13.64 -14.46 4.04
CA GLU A 202 -12.87 -14.66 2.81
C GLU A 202 -13.79 -14.80 1.60
N SER A 203 -14.82 -15.64 1.70
CA SER A 203 -15.80 -15.86 0.65
C SER A 203 -16.57 -14.57 0.31
N TYR A 204 -16.90 -13.78 1.32
CA TYR A 204 -17.53 -12.47 1.15
C TYR A 204 -16.60 -11.50 0.41
N MET A 205 -15.36 -11.35 0.86
CA MET A 205 -14.41 -10.41 0.26
C MET A 205 -14.01 -10.79 -1.16
N ARG A 206 -13.90 -12.09 -1.46
CA ARG A 206 -13.69 -12.56 -2.85
C ARG A 206 -14.83 -12.13 -3.78
N LYS A 207 -16.08 -12.20 -3.32
CA LYS A 207 -17.23 -11.72 -4.10
C LYS A 207 -17.16 -10.22 -4.35
N GLN A 208 -16.77 -9.44 -3.34
CA GLN A 208 -16.63 -7.99 -3.48
C GLN A 208 -15.53 -7.63 -4.50
N LEU A 209 -14.38 -8.27 -4.42
CA LEU A 209 -13.29 -8.03 -5.37
C LEU A 209 -13.66 -8.51 -6.79
N GLN A 210 -14.37 -9.63 -6.90
CA GLN A 210 -14.92 -10.11 -8.17
C GLN A 210 -15.93 -9.12 -8.78
N GLU A 211 -16.86 -8.60 -7.97
CA GLU A 211 -17.83 -7.58 -8.39
C GLU A 211 -17.09 -6.34 -8.91
N MET A 212 -16.07 -5.89 -8.21
CA MET A 212 -15.22 -4.77 -8.59
C MET A 212 -14.59 -4.96 -9.99
N LEU A 213 -13.98 -6.12 -10.23
CA LEU A 213 -13.34 -6.45 -11.50
C LEU A 213 -14.35 -6.62 -12.65
N VAL A 214 -15.55 -7.15 -12.37
CA VAL A 214 -16.63 -7.30 -13.37
C VAL A 214 -17.29 -5.97 -13.68
N TYR A 215 -17.43 -5.07 -12.70
CA TYR A 215 -18.05 -3.76 -12.89
C TYR A 215 -17.27 -2.86 -13.87
N GLY A 216 -15.95 -3.01 -13.90
CA GLY A 216 -15.13 -2.24 -14.83
C GLY A 216 -13.80 -1.75 -14.28
N VAL A 217 -13.46 -2.10 -13.04
CA VAL A 217 -12.12 -1.83 -12.53
C VAL A 217 -11.13 -2.73 -13.27
N ASN A 218 -10.23 -2.10 -14.02
CA ASN A 218 -9.23 -2.84 -14.75
C ASN A 218 -8.27 -3.53 -13.77
N PRO A 219 -7.95 -4.82 -13.95
CA PRO A 219 -6.90 -5.50 -13.16
C PRO A 219 -5.56 -4.76 -13.16
N GLU A 220 -5.30 -3.88 -14.12
CA GLU A 220 -4.13 -2.98 -14.16
C GLU A 220 -4.15 -1.90 -13.09
N ASN A 221 -5.30 -1.65 -12.45
CA ASN A 221 -5.45 -0.64 -11.39
C ASN A 221 -5.54 -1.27 -9.99
N VAL A 222 -5.39 -2.60 -9.85
CA VAL A 222 -5.43 -3.30 -8.57
C VAL A 222 -4.04 -3.81 -8.20
N LEU A 223 -3.64 -3.61 -6.95
CA LEU A 223 -2.36 -4.03 -6.40
C LEU A 223 -2.52 -5.04 -5.28
N PHE A 224 -1.61 -6.00 -5.21
CA PHE A 224 -1.47 -6.91 -4.08
C PHE A 224 -0.75 -6.22 -2.92
N GLY A 225 -1.35 -6.26 -1.75
CA GLY A 225 -0.80 -5.81 -0.49
C GLY A 225 -1.46 -6.54 0.66
N THR A 226 -0.76 -6.73 1.77
CA THR A 226 -1.28 -7.47 2.93
C THR A 226 -1.63 -6.59 4.12
N ASP A 227 -0.91 -5.50 4.32
CA ASP A 227 -0.89 -4.70 5.55
C ASP A 227 -0.21 -5.46 6.72
N TRP A 228 0.77 -6.33 6.38
CA TRP A 228 1.60 -6.97 7.40
C TRP A 228 2.25 -5.92 8.31
N PRO A 229 2.33 -6.11 9.65
CA PRO A 229 2.11 -7.35 10.39
C PRO A 229 0.68 -7.54 10.91
N ILE A 230 -0.25 -6.60 10.68
CA ILE A 230 -1.61 -6.76 11.20
C ILE A 230 -2.43 -7.82 10.48
N SER A 231 -2.05 -8.15 9.25
CA SER A 231 -2.63 -9.23 8.47
C SER A 231 -1.58 -10.26 8.05
N SER A 232 -1.99 -11.50 7.86
CA SER A 232 -1.11 -12.63 7.50
C SER A 232 -0.82 -12.66 6.00
N MET A 233 0.46 -12.67 5.60
CA MET A 233 0.87 -12.87 4.20
C MET A 233 0.35 -14.20 3.64
N GLU A 234 0.47 -15.28 4.41
CA GLU A 234 0.01 -16.62 4.01
C GLU A 234 -1.48 -16.62 3.67
N SER A 235 -2.30 -16.03 4.54
CA SER A 235 -3.75 -15.97 4.35
C SER A 235 -4.13 -15.13 3.12
N TYR A 236 -3.43 -14.04 2.86
CA TYR A 236 -3.65 -13.22 1.66
C TYR A 236 -3.24 -13.94 0.36
N LEU A 237 -2.17 -14.71 0.39
CA LEU A 237 -1.78 -15.51 -0.79
C LEU A 237 -2.81 -16.60 -1.07
N GLN A 238 -3.34 -17.28 -0.06
CA GLN A 238 -4.43 -18.25 -0.20
C GLN A 238 -5.70 -17.58 -0.75
N PHE A 239 -6.04 -16.39 -0.26
CA PHE A 239 -7.14 -15.59 -0.78
C PHE A 239 -6.97 -15.28 -2.27
N MET A 240 -5.78 -14.85 -2.68
CA MET A 240 -5.46 -14.57 -4.09
C MET A 240 -5.44 -15.82 -4.96
N GLU A 241 -5.00 -16.96 -4.42
CA GLU A 241 -5.02 -18.22 -5.14
C GLU A 241 -6.45 -18.61 -5.55
N GLN A 242 -7.38 -18.45 -4.62
CA GLN A 242 -8.79 -18.80 -4.82
C GLN A 242 -9.59 -17.75 -5.61
N LEU A 243 -9.02 -16.57 -5.89
CA LEU A 243 -9.69 -15.53 -6.67
C LEU A 243 -9.83 -16.00 -8.13
N PRO A 244 -11.06 -16.12 -8.68
CA PRO A 244 -11.31 -16.64 -10.01
C PRO A 244 -11.08 -15.57 -11.08
N VAL A 245 -9.81 -15.21 -11.29
CA VAL A 245 -9.36 -14.30 -12.34
C VAL A 245 -8.34 -15.00 -13.25
N PRO A 246 -8.27 -14.65 -14.54
CA PRO A 246 -7.28 -15.20 -15.46
C PRO A 246 -5.85 -15.03 -14.93
N ALA A 247 -4.98 -16.02 -15.19
CA ALA A 247 -3.60 -15.99 -14.72
C ALA A 247 -2.83 -14.73 -15.14
N LYS A 248 -3.13 -14.18 -16.33
CA LYS A 248 -2.54 -12.92 -16.83
C LYS A 248 -2.94 -11.73 -15.98
N GLU A 249 -4.19 -11.66 -15.56
CA GLU A 249 -4.71 -10.59 -14.69
C GLU A 249 -4.17 -10.72 -13.27
N LYS A 250 -4.15 -11.95 -12.74
CA LYS A 250 -3.54 -12.25 -11.44
C LYS A 250 -2.08 -11.79 -11.38
N LYS A 251 -1.33 -11.99 -12.45
CA LYS A 251 0.05 -11.55 -12.58
C LYS A 251 0.21 -10.02 -12.48
N LYS A 252 -0.70 -9.27 -13.11
CA LYS A 252 -0.74 -7.81 -13.01
C LYS A 252 -0.96 -7.37 -11.57
N ILE A 253 -1.96 -7.93 -10.89
CA ILE A 253 -2.30 -7.63 -9.50
C ILE A 253 -1.13 -7.97 -8.57
N MET A 254 -0.54 -9.16 -8.74
CA MET A 254 0.48 -9.69 -7.82
C MET A 254 1.82 -8.95 -7.89
N TYR A 255 2.19 -8.34 -9.03
CA TYR A 255 3.46 -7.63 -9.10
C TYR A 255 3.61 -6.60 -10.23
N GLU A 256 3.03 -6.78 -11.44
CA GLU A 256 3.35 -5.91 -12.57
C GLU A 256 2.95 -4.45 -12.32
N ASN A 257 1.78 -4.24 -11.71
CA ASN A 257 1.27 -2.91 -11.39
C ASN A 257 2.13 -2.23 -10.33
N ALA A 258 2.46 -2.93 -9.25
CA ALA A 258 3.33 -2.42 -8.20
C ALA A 258 4.74 -2.14 -8.71
N ALA A 259 5.30 -3.04 -9.54
CA ALA A 259 6.61 -2.85 -10.15
C ALA A 259 6.66 -1.55 -10.98
N LYS A 260 5.62 -1.28 -11.77
CA LYS A 260 5.50 -0.06 -12.57
C LYS A 260 5.42 1.18 -11.69
N LEU A 261 4.52 1.19 -10.71
CA LEU A 261 4.24 2.37 -9.88
C LEU A 261 5.42 2.72 -8.96
N PHE A 262 6.00 1.73 -8.31
CA PHE A 262 7.12 1.93 -7.38
C PHE A 262 8.50 1.80 -8.04
N LYS A 263 8.55 1.69 -9.38
CA LYS A 263 9.78 1.58 -10.16
C LYS A 263 10.70 0.45 -9.67
N VAL A 264 10.09 -0.69 -9.32
CA VAL A 264 10.81 -1.90 -8.89
C VAL A 264 11.35 -2.62 -10.12
N PRO A 265 12.66 -2.91 -10.20
CA PRO A 265 13.21 -3.65 -11.33
C PRO A 265 12.60 -5.06 -11.44
N VAL A 266 12.07 -5.40 -12.61
CA VAL A 266 11.62 -6.76 -12.91
C VAL A 266 12.71 -7.41 -13.77
N ASN A 267 13.49 -8.32 -13.19
CA ASN A 267 14.46 -9.09 -13.95
C ASN A 267 13.71 -10.08 -14.84
N ASN A 268 13.68 -9.81 -16.14
CA ASN A 268 13.19 -10.73 -17.17
C ASN A 268 14.15 -11.90 -17.44
N SER A 269 14.97 -12.31 -16.47
CA SER A 269 15.78 -13.52 -16.57
C SER A 269 14.86 -14.73 -16.57
N GLY A 270 14.68 -15.29 -17.76
CA GLY A 270 13.77 -16.36 -18.09
C GLY A 270 13.81 -17.52 -17.09
N ASN A 271 12.75 -17.64 -16.35
CA ASN A 271 12.35 -18.93 -15.85
C ASN A 271 10.85 -19.08 -16.13
N SER A 272 10.54 -19.79 -17.23
CA SER A 272 9.22 -20.26 -17.60
C SER A 272 8.76 -21.38 -16.66
N GLY A 273 8.98 -21.21 -15.36
CA GLY A 273 8.36 -22.00 -14.32
C GLY A 273 6.89 -21.60 -14.26
N SER A 274 6.03 -22.53 -14.68
CA SER A 274 4.58 -22.40 -14.58
C SER A 274 4.20 -21.91 -13.20
N LEU A 275 3.39 -20.82 -13.10
CA LEU A 275 2.75 -20.36 -11.86
C LEU A 275 2.04 -21.52 -11.12
N LEU A 276 1.68 -22.59 -11.83
CA LEU A 276 1.03 -23.80 -11.33
C LEU A 276 1.98 -24.79 -10.61
N SER A 277 3.32 -24.59 -10.70
CA SER A 277 4.26 -25.48 -9.98
C SER A 277 4.37 -25.17 -8.48
N TRP A 278 3.72 -24.11 -8.03
CA TRP A 278 3.69 -23.67 -6.63
C TRP A 278 2.50 -24.25 -5.85
N LEU A 279 1.57 -24.91 -6.56
CA LEU A 279 0.27 -25.38 -6.08
C LEU A 279 0.23 -26.93 -5.84
N ARG A 280 1.41 -27.57 -5.68
CA ARG A 280 1.49 -29.01 -5.33
C ARG A 280 2.33 -29.21 -4.09
#